data_131d635c1052f5770ea97f8141121da8
#
_entry.id   131d635c1052f5770ea97f8141121da8
#
_cell.length_a   1.000
_cell.length_b   1.000
_cell.length_c   1.000
_cell.angle_alpha   90.00
_cell.angle_beta   90.00
_cell.angle_gamma   90.00
#
_symmetry.space_group_name_H-M   'P 1'
#
loop_
_entity.id
_entity.type
_entity.pdbx_description
1 polymer ?
#
loop_
_entity_poly.entity_id
_entity_poly.type
_entity_poly.pdbx_seq_one_letter_code
_entity_poly.pdbx_strand_id
1 'polypeptide(L)'
;MKNPLHYQVSEFDCGPTTVLNALSYLFQREDLPAELVRNIMIYCLDCYNEEGRPGGNGTSRAAMMFLSNWLNGFGKIGRLHISTQYLSGLAVNFGQNSRLRDALRCGGAAVVRLHFDGEHY
;
A
#
# COMPACT_ATOMS: atom_id res chain seq x y z
N MET A 1 -6.21 -19.50 6.87
CA MET A 1 -6.63 -19.48 5.45
C MET A 1 -6.15 -18.18 4.81
N LYS A 2 -5.58 -18.25 3.66
CA LYS A 2 -5.15 -17.04 2.93
C LYS A 2 -6.32 -16.51 2.12
N ASN A 3 -6.57 -15.21 2.20
CA ASN A 3 -7.56 -14.57 1.35
C ASN A 3 -7.07 -14.57 -0.11
N PRO A 4 -7.96 -14.73 -1.08
CA PRO A 4 -7.58 -14.60 -2.48
C PRO A 4 -7.09 -13.18 -2.77
N LEU A 5 -6.07 -13.07 -3.61
CA LEU A 5 -5.56 -11.78 -4.04
C LEU A 5 -6.47 -11.19 -5.11
N HIS A 6 -6.68 -9.88 -5.03
CA HIS A 6 -7.33 -9.15 -6.10
C HIS A 6 -6.32 -8.77 -7.17
N TYR A 7 -6.74 -8.85 -8.42
CA TYR A 7 -5.93 -8.40 -9.54
C TYR A 7 -6.24 -6.94 -9.86
N GLN A 8 -5.21 -6.21 -10.28
CA GLN A 8 -5.42 -4.84 -10.73
C GLN A 8 -6.28 -4.79 -11.98
N VAL A 9 -7.08 -3.73 -12.09
CA VAL A 9 -8.06 -3.57 -13.18
C VAL A 9 -7.47 -2.80 -14.36
N SER A 10 -6.46 -1.95 -14.09
CA SER A 10 -5.74 -1.19 -15.11
C SER A 10 -4.23 -1.26 -14.84
N GLU A 11 -3.45 -0.78 -15.78
CA GLU A 11 -1.99 -0.73 -15.64
C GLU A 11 -1.51 0.30 -14.62
N PHE A 12 -2.41 1.18 -14.14
CA PHE A 12 -2.05 2.29 -13.25
C PHE A 12 -2.46 2.06 -11.78
N ASP A 13 -3.22 1.04 -11.48
CA ASP A 13 -3.76 0.82 -10.13
C ASP A 13 -3.01 -0.25 -9.33
N CYS A 14 -1.74 -0.51 -9.66
CA CYS A 14 -0.92 -1.48 -8.92
C CYS A 14 -0.70 -1.05 -7.46
N GLY A 15 -0.50 0.24 -7.19
CA GLY A 15 -0.33 0.77 -5.84
C GLY A 15 -1.52 0.48 -4.93
N PRO A 16 -2.71 0.99 -5.24
CA PRO A 16 -3.90 0.75 -4.41
C PRO A 16 -4.27 -0.73 -4.31
N THR A 17 -4.18 -1.48 -5.40
CA THR A 17 -4.48 -2.92 -5.38
C THR A 17 -3.55 -3.67 -4.44
N THR A 18 -2.25 -3.36 -4.46
CA THR A 18 -1.28 -4.00 -3.58
C THR A 18 -1.54 -3.67 -2.11
N VAL A 19 -1.86 -2.41 -1.80
CA VAL A 19 -2.19 -2.00 -0.43
C VAL A 19 -3.47 -2.71 0.06
N LEU A 20 -4.50 -2.78 -0.77
CA LEU A 20 -5.74 -3.47 -0.42
C LEU A 20 -5.51 -4.96 -0.19
N ASN A 21 -4.68 -5.61 -1.01
CA ASN A 21 -4.31 -7.01 -0.82
C ASN A 21 -3.55 -7.21 0.49
N ALA A 22 -2.63 -6.32 0.84
CA ALA A 22 -1.91 -6.38 2.10
C ALA A 22 -2.85 -6.29 3.30
N LEU A 23 -3.81 -5.37 3.27
CA LEU A 23 -4.79 -5.21 4.35
C LEU A 23 -5.72 -6.41 4.46
N SER A 24 -6.20 -6.94 3.33
CA SER A 24 -7.03 -8.15 3.32
C SER A 24 -6.29 -9.34 3.91
N TYR A 25 -5.00 -9.48 3.61
CA TYR A 25 -4.16 -10.51 4.19
C TYR A 25 -3.99 -10.35 5.70
N LEU A 26 -3.64 -9.13 6.15
CA LEU A 26 -3.38 -8.86 7.56
C LEU A 26 -4.59 -9.10 8.45
N PHE A 27 -5.76 -8.71 7.98
CA PHE A 27 -7.00 -8.83 8.76
C PHE A 27 -7.83 -10.05 8.40
N GLN A 28 -7.37 -10.89 7.48
CA GLN A 28 -8.05 -12.10 7.03
C GLN A 28 -9.50 -11.80 6.60
N ARG A 29 -9.67 -10.73 5.83
CA ARG A 29 -10.98 -10.25 5.37
C ARG A 29 -11.01 -10.06 3.87
N GLU A 30 -12.10 -10.47 3.25
CA GLU A 30 -12.38 -10.14 1.86
C GLU A 30 -12.97 -8.73 1.73
N ASP A 31 -13.79 -8.36 2.72
CA ASP A 31 -14.45 -7.04 2.75
C ASP A 31 -13.72 -6.09 3.69
N LEU A 32 -13.27 -4.99 3.15
CA LEU A 32 -12.70 -3.88 3.90
C LEU A 32 -13.73 -2.76 4.00
N PRO A 33 -13.68 -1.90 5.06
CA PRO A 33 -14.58 -0.76 5.16
C PRO A 33 -14.56 0.10 3.89
N ALA A 34 -15.73 0.51 3.40
CA ALA A 34 -15.86 1.28 2.17
C ALA A 34 -15.06 2.59 2.21
N GLU A 35 -15.02 3.26 3.36
CA GLU A 35 -14.23 4.46 3.56
C GLU A 35 -12.73 4.20 3.35
N LEU A 36 -12.24 3.10 3.89
CA LEU A 36 -10.85 2.69 3.76
C LEU A 36 -10.48 2.46 2.29
N VAL A 37 -11.30 1.67 1.59
CA VAL A 37 -11.10 1.37 0.16
C VAL A 37 -11.11 2.65 -0.67
N ARG A 38 -12.11 3.50 -0.47
CA ARG A 38 -12.24 4.76 -1.21
C ARG A 38 -11.04 5.66 -1.02
N ASN A 39 -10.59 5.85 0.21
CA ASN A 39 -9.47 6.74 0.50
C ASN A 39 -8.14 6.19 -0.02
N ILE A 40 -7.93 4.89 0.04
CA ILE A 40 -6.75 4.26 -0.56
C ILE A 40 -6.74 4.52 -2.07
N MET A 41 -7.86 4.34 -2.76
CA MET A 41 -7.94 4.60 -4.19
C MET A 41 -7.69 6.08 -4.52
N ILE A 42 -8.30 6.99 -3.78
CA ILE A 42 -8.14 8.44 -4.01
C ILE A 42 -6.69 8.86 -3.79
N TYR A 43 -6.06 8.45 -2.70
CA TYR A 43 -4.72 8.90 -2.34
C TYR A 43 -3.62 8.24 -3.18
N CYS A 44 -3.84 7.02 -3.64
CA CYS A 44 -2.86 6.31 -4.45
C CYS A 44 -2.86 6.71 -5.93
N LEU A 45 -3.94 7.30 -6.43
CA LEU A 45 -4.06 7.70 -7.84
C LEU A 45 -3.86 9.20 -7.99
N ASP A 46 -2.78 9.73 -7.42
CA ASP A 46 -2.50 11.15 -7.35
C ASP A 46 -1.77 11.72 -8.56
N CYS A 47 -1.17 10.87 -9.39
CA CYS A 47 -0.43 11.31 -10.55
C CYS A 47 -1.34 11.57 -11.75
N TYR A 48 -1.05 12.66 -12.48
CA TYR A 48 -1.74 13.01 -13.72
C TYR A 48 -0.92 12.57 -14.91
N ASN A 49 -1.58 12.10 -15.97
CA ASN A 49 -0.92 11.82 -17.24
C ASN A 49 -0.71 13.10 -18.05
N GLU A 50 -0.08 12.99 -19.23
CA GLU A 50 0.17 14.12 -20.11
C GLU A 50 -1.12 14.84 -20.56
N GLU A 51 -2.25 14.14 -20.57
CA GLU A 51 -3.56 14.66 -20.93
C GLU A 51 -4.29 15.29 -19.73
N GLY A 52 -3.67 15.33 -18.54
CA GLY A 52 -4.25 15.89 -17.35
C GLY A 52 -5.28 14.99 -16.65
N ARG A 53 -5.31 13.70 -16.97
CA ARG A 53 -6.22 12.74 -16.33
C ARG A 53 -5.60 12.20 -15.06
N PRO A 54 -6.32 12.23 -13.91
CA PRO A 54 -5.83 11.67 -12.66
C PRO A 54 -5.71 10.14 -12.75
N GLY A 55 -4.72 9.61 -12.02
CA GLY A 55 -4.50 8.16 -11.96
C GLY A 55 -3.86 7.56 -13.19
N GLY A 56 -3.51 8.37 -14.19
CA GLY A 56 -2.97 7.88 -15.46
C GLY A 56 -1.48 7.49 -15.41
N ASN A 57 -0.77 7.81 -14.33
CA ASN A 57 0.66 7.52 -14.19
C ASN A 57 0.98 6.72 -12.90
N GLY A 58 -0.02 6.07 -12.34
CA GLY A 58 0.17 5.22 -11.17
C GLY A 58 0.24 6.00 -9.86
N THR A 59 0.98 5.46 -8.89
CA THR A 59 1.06 5.99 -7.52
C THR A 59 2.47 6.54 -7.26
N SER A 60 2.55 7.79 -6.81
CA SER A 60 3.84 8.40 -6.46
C SER A 60 4.36 7.90 -5.10
N ARG A 61 5.66 8.12 -4.86
CA ARG A 61 6.25 7.86 -3.54
C ARG A 61 5.65 8.75 -2.46
N ALA A 62 5.39 10.01 -2.81
CA ALA A 62 4.77 10.96 -1.88
C ALA A 62 3.36 10.49 -1.47
N ALA A 63 2.58 9.97 -2.41
CA ALA A 63 1.27 9.42 -2.13
C ALA A 63 1.35 8.22 -1.19
N MET A 64 2.30 7.30 -1.39
CA MET A 64 2.47 6.15 -0.51
C MET A 64 2.91 6.56 0.90
N MET A 65 3.77 7.56 1.01
CA MET A 65 4.19 8.09 2.31
C MET A 65 3.02 8.75 3.03
N PHE A 66 2.23 9.54 2.33
CA PHE A 66 1.02 10.15 2.85
C PHE A 66 0.01 9.06 3.30
N LEU A 67 -0.20 8.06 2.47
CA LEU A 67 -1.11 6.95 2.77
C LEU A 67 -0.67 6.19 4.03
N SER A 68 0.62 5.95 4.19
CA SER A 68 1.16 5.33 5.40
C SER A 68 0.76 6.12 6.65
N ASN A 69 0.94 7.44 6.63
CA ASN A 69 0.54 8.30 7.74
C ASN A 69 -0.98 8.30 7.96
N TRP A 70 -1.74 8.36 6.89
CA TRP A 70 -3.20 8.34 6.97
C TRP A 70 -3.71 7.01 7.57
N LEU A 71 -3.14 5.88 7.16
CA LEU A 71 -3.51 4.57 7.68
C LEU A 71 -3.22 4.46 9.19
N ASN A 72 -2.12 5.02 9.66
CA ASN A 72 -1.84 5.07 11.10
C ASN A 72 -2.90 5.88 11.85
N GLY A 73 -3.33 7.00 11.31
CA GLY A 73 -4.42 7.81 11.89
C GLY A 73 -5.74 7.06 11.89
N PHE A 74 -6.08 6.42 10.78
CA PHE A 74 -7.27 5.59 10.66
C PHE A 74 -7.26 4.44 11.68
N GLY A 75 -6.09 3.79 11.85
CA GLY A 75 -5.92 2.69 12.79
C GLY A 75 -6.14 3.07 14.25
N LYS A 76 -5.96 4.35 14.60
CA LYS A 76 -6.19 4.83 15.98
C LYS A 76 -7.65 5.04 16.31
N ILE A 77 -8.48 5.40 15.33
CA ILE A 77 -9.88 5.78 15.53
C ILE A 77 -10.85 4.85 14.83
N GLY A 78 -10.38 4.04 13.87
CA GLY A 78 -11.21 3.14 13.11
C GLY A 78 -11.41 1.79 13.79
N ARG A 79 -12.21 0.93 13.16
CA ARG A 79 -12.48 -0.43 13.66
C ARG A 79 -11.33 -1.40 13.44
N LEU A 80 -10.44 -1.10 12.49
CA LEU A 80 -9.26 -1.88 12.19
C LEU A 80 -8.03 -1.18 12.74
N HIS A 81 -7.29 -1.87 13.59
CA HIS A 81 -6.06 -1.34 14.18
C HIS A 81 -4.91 -1.52 13.20
N ILE A 82 -4.74 -0.55 12.30
CA ILE A 82 -3.69 -0.56 11.30
C ILE A 82 -2.50 0.23 11.82
N SER A 83 -1.31 -0.35 11.72
CA SER A 83 -0.06 0.32 11.97
C SER A 83 0.85 0.13 10.75
N THR A 84 1.43 1.21 10.27
CA THR A 84 2.28 1.20 9.08
C THR A 84 3.58 1.94 9.34
N GLN A 85 4.58 1.60 8.55
CA GLN A 85 5.86 2.29 8.54
C GLN A 85 6.35 2.43 7.11
N TYR A 86 6.74 3.64 6.73
CA TYR A 86 7.33 3.93 5.43
C TYR A 86 8.86 3.82 5.54
N LEU A 87 9.47 3.03 4.68
CA LEU A 87 10.91 2.85 4.61
C LEU A 87 11.42 3.28 3.25
N SER A 88 12.58 3.93 3.22
CA SER A 88 13.24 4.35 1.98
C SER A 88 14.75 4.28 2.11
N GLY A 89 15.44 4.25 0.97
CA GLY A 89 16.90 4.24 0.93
C GLY A 89 17.50 3.05 1.66
N LEU A 90 18.51 3.31 2.49
CA LEU A 90 19.25 2.27 3.22
C LEU A 90 18.40 1.53 4.28
N ALA A 91 17.27 2.08 4.68
CA ALA A 91 16.35 1.40 5.59
C ALA A 91 15.65 0.20 4.93
N VAL A 92 15.63 0.15 3.58
CA VAL A 92 15.10 -0.99 2.83
C VAL A 92 16.21 -2.00 2.64
N ASN A 93 16.30 -2.96 3.57
CA ASN A 93 17.32 -4.01 3.54
C ASN A 93 16.82 -5.26 4.28
N PHE A 94 17.54 -6.36 4.15
CA PHE A 94 17.25 -7.62 4.84
C PHE A 94 18.34 -8.01 5.83
N GLY A 95 19.14 -7.05 6.29
CA GLY A 95 20.19 -7.26 7.28
C GLY A 95 19.68 -7.58 8.68
N GLN A 96 20.59 -7.66 9.65
CA GLN A 96 20.28 -8.06 11.03
C GLN A 96 19.28 -7.14 11.73
N ASN A 97 19.37 -5.84 11.49
CA ASN A 97 18.49 -4.84 12.13
C ASN A 97 17.44 -4.30 11.14
N SER A 98 17.04 -5.13 10.17
CA SER A 98 16.05 -4.72 9.17
C SER A 98 14.66 -4.64 9.77
N ARG A 99 14.05 -3.46 9.72
CA ARG A 99 12.65 -3.23 10.09
C ARG A 99 11.70 -4.02 9.19
N LEU A 100 12.07 -4.16 7.91
CA LEU A 100 11.31 -4.95 6.95
C LEU A 100 11.25 -6.42 7.36
N ARG A 101 12.39 -7.01 7.71
CA ARG A 101 12.44 -8.38 8.23
C ARG A 101 11.62 -8.56 9.49
N ASP A 102 11.76 -7.62 10.42
CA ASP A 102 11.05 -7.67 11.70
C ASP A 102 9.54 -7.63 11.48
N ALA A 103 9.06 -6.74 10.61
CA ALA A 103 7.63 -6.65 10.27
C ALA A 103 7.11 -7.98 9.71
N LEU A 104 7.83 -8.58 8.78
CA LEU A 104 7.44 -9.86 8.18
C LEU A 104 7.44 -11.01 9.20
N ARG A 105 8.44 -11.04 10.09
CA ARG A 105 8.52 -12.05 11.17
C ARG A 105 7.39 -11.92 12.17
N CYS A 106 6.92 -10.70 12.41
CA CYS A 106 5.78 -10.43 13.30
C CYS A 106 4.42 -10.64 12.64
N GLY A 107 4.38 -11.21 11.44
CA GLY A 107 3.14 -11.48 10.72
C GLY A 107 2.62 -10.30 9.91
N GLY A 108 3.42 -9.26 9.74
CA GLY A 108 3.08 -8.10 8.92
C GLY A 108 3.16 -8.39 7.42
N ALA A 109 2.76 -7.40 6.63
CA ALA A 109 2.88 -7.43 5.17
C ALA A 109 3.74 -6.25 4.71
N ALA A 110 4.43 -6.43 3.59
CA ALA A 110 5.23 -5.39 2.97
C ALA A 110 4.67 -5.05 1.60
N VAL A 111 4.50 -3.75 1.34
CA VAL A 111 4.21 -3.22 0.01
C VAL A 111 5.51 -2.64 -0.51
N VAL A 112 6.02 -3.17 -1.61
CA VAL A 112 7.34 -2.85 -2.13
C VAL A 112 7.21 -2.17 -3.48
N ARG A 113 7.93 -1.06 -3.64
CA ARG A 113 8.06 -0.39 -4.93
C ARG A 113 9.26 -0.98 -5.65
N LEU A 114 9.04 -1.46 -6.85
CA LEU A 114 10.06 -2.06 -7.69
C LEU A 114 10.26 -1.23 -8.96
N HIS A 115 11.49 -1.20 -9.42
CA HIS A 115 11.80 -0.64 -10.74
C HIS A 115 12.07 -1.81 -11.69
N PHE A 116 11.07 -2.10 -12.52
CA PHE A 116 11.13 -3.14 -13.53
C PHE A 116 10.26 -2.70 -14.70
N ASP A 117 10.89 -2.27 -15.80
CA ASP A 117 10.17 -1.70 -16.96
C ASP A 117 9.18 -0.61 -16.51
N GLY A 118 9.66 0.31 -15.66
CA GLY A 118 8.86 1.31 -14.97
C GLY A 118 8.74 1.03 -13.48
N GLU A 119 7.99 1.87 -12.78
CA GLU A 119 7.79 1.75 -11.33
C GLU A 119 6.52 0.97 -11.04
N HIS A 120 6.64 -0.09 -10.21
CA HIS A 120 5.54 -0.97 -9.83
C HIS A 120 5.50 -1.21 -8.32
N TYR A 121 4.32 -1.49 -7.82
CA TYR A 121 4.08 -1.93 -6.44
C TYR A 121 3.62 -3.38 -6.38
#